data_1132d22d0390b036ff970fd3b63bf9db
#
_entry.id   1132d22d0390b036ff970fd3b63bf9db
#
_cell.length_a   1.000
_cell.length_b   1.000
_cell.length_c   1.000
_cell.angle_alpha   90.00
_cell.angle_beta   90.00
_cell.angle_gamma   90.00
#
_symmetry.space_group_name_H-M   'P 1'
#
loop_
_entity.id
_entity.type
_entity.pdbx_description
1 polymer ?
#
loop_
_entity_poly.entity_id
_entity_poly.type
_entity_poly.pdbx_seq_one_letter_code
_entity_poly.pdbx_strand_id
1 'polypeptide(L)'
;KPQFLEPDASRYLAQLRSVADGILDREDSWIADLPPYAASPTPVRGVDPVTLRSVVGAIRRSEAIEVKYQSLSNPEPRWRWIAPHAIAFDGFRWHARAYCLSDEVFKDFLLSRMIEIRGSTETAVVPSEDAEWNDDVVLEIGPHPDLSPTQAKVIALDYGMDGGKAAIKVRRALLYYALRRLGLDTDPGARPPQDQQIVLLNRETLEATAP
;
A
#
# COMPACT_ATOMS: atom_id res chain seq x y z
N LYS A 1 -22.70 31.68 -3.82
CA LYS A 1 -21.85 30.47 -3.53
C LYS A 1 -20.56 30.97 -2.91
N PRO A 2 -20.09 30.42 -1.79
CA PRO A 2 -18.77 30.75 -1.25
C PRO A 2 -17.70 30.41 -2.28
N GLN A 3 -16.86 31.36 -2.63
CA GLN A 3 -15.81 31.23 -3.66
C GLN A 3 -14.65 30.31 -3.24
N PHE A 4 -14.66 29.79 -2.02
CA PHE A 4 -13.57 28.98 -1.46
C PHE A 4 -13.88 27.44 -1.43
N LEU A 5 -15.00 27.01 -1.97
CA LEU A 5 -15.32 25.59 -2.11
C LEU A 5 -15.26 25.24 -3.59
N GLU A 6 -14.07 24.84 -4.04
CA GLU A 6 -13.97 24.13 -5.32
C GLU A 6 -14.63 22.74 -5.16
N PRO A 7 -15.51 22.36 -6.09
CA PRO A 7 -16.11 21.03 -6.06
C PRO A 7 -15.02 19.98 -6.24
N ASP A 8 -14.77 19.19 -5.21
CA ASP A 8 -13.83 18.08 -5.26
C ASP A 8 -14.61 16.76 -5.22
N ALA A 9 -14.79 16.15 -6.38
CA ALA A 9 -15.48 14.88 -6.52
C ALA A 9 -14.76 13.75 -5.76
N SER A 10 -13.43 13.77 -5.73
CA SER A 10 -12.63 12.74 -5.05
C SER A 10 -12.86 12.78 -3.54
N ARG A 11 -12.94 13.99 -2.98
CA ARG A 11 -13.24 14.18 -1.57
C ARG A 11 -14.65 13.72 -1.21
N TYR A 12 -15.63 14.03 -2.05
CA TYR A 12 -17.00 13.55 -1.85
C TYR A 12 -17.07 12.02 -1.87
N LEU A 13 -16.48 11.39 -2.89
CA LEU A 13 -16.48 9.93 -3.03
C LEU A 13 -15.71 9.22 -1.91
N ALA A 14 -14.60 9.79 -1.45
CA ALA A 14 -13.85 9.25 -0.32
C ALA A 14 -14.66 9.28 0.98
N GLN A 15 -15.40 10.38 1.22
CA GLN A 15 -16.25 10.50 2.40
C GLN A 15 -17.49 9.61 2.31
N LEU A 16 -18.13 9.53 1.14
CA LEU A 16 -19.22 8.59 0.88
C LEU A 16 -18.80 7.15 1.23
N ARG A 17 -17.62 6.75 0.76
CA ARG A 17 -17.06 5.44 1.07
C ARG A 17 -16.81 5.26 2.56
N SER A 18 -16.23 6.25 3.24
CA SER A 18 -15.93 6.16 4.68
C SER A 18 -17.18 5.99 5.54
N VAL A 19 -18.28 6.66 5.17
CA VAL A 19 -19.58 6.51 5.85
C VAL A 19 -20.21 5.15 5.53
N ALA A 20 -20.16 4.73 4.27
CA ALA A 20 -20.75 3.47 3.84
C ALA A 20 -20.01 2.25 4.42
N ASP A 21 -18.69 2.35 4.60
CA ASP A 21 -17.84 1.32 5.22
C ASP A 21 -17.91 1.35 6.77
N GLY A 22 -18.68 2.27 7.37
CA GLY A 22 -18.80 2.42 8.82
C GLY A 22 -17.54 2.94 9.53
N ILE A 23 -16.64 3.60 8.79
CA ILE A 23 -15.41 4.22 9.32
C ILE A 23 -15.70 5.61 9.92
N LEU A 24 -16.66 6.31 9.32
CA LEU A 24 -17.11 7.63 9.73
C LEU A 24 -18.61 7.55 10.08
N ASP A 25 -18.99 8.08 11.24
CA ASP A 25 -20.41 8.19 11.60
C ASP A 25 -21.12 9.18 10.67
N ARG A 26 -22.38 8.88 10.37
CA ARG A 26 -23.17 9.71 9.45
C ARG A 26 -23.31 11.15 9.95
N GLU A 27 -23.39 11.31 11.28
CA GLU A 27 -23.53 12.61 11.95
C GLU A 27 -22.27 13.48 11.81
N ASP A 28 -21.11 12.84 11.65
CA ASP A 28 -19.81 13.50 11.44
C ASP A 28 -19.53 13.81 9.96
N SER A 29 -20.44 13.40 9.07
CA SER A 29 -20.34 13.63 7.65
C SER A 29 -21.07 14.89 7.21
N TRP A 30 -20.47 15.65 6.30
CA TRP A 30 -21.15 16.76 5.64
C TRP A 30 -22.13 16.31 4.52
N ILE A 31 -22.19 15.00 4.25
CA ILE A 31 -23.13 14.45 3.26
C ILE A 31 -24.48 14.22 3.94
N ALA A 32 -25.43 15.09 3.64
CA ALA A 32 -26.77 15.04 4.24
C ALA A 32 -27.54 13.78 3.80
N ASP A 33 -27.54 13.49 2.49
CA ASP A 33 -28.20 12.35 1.89
C ASP A 33 -27.21 11.44 1.18
N LEU A 34 -27.15 10.18 1.61
CA LEU A 34 -26.30 9.17 0.97
C LEU A 34 -27.05 8.56 -0.20
N PRO A 35 -26.51 8.60 -1.42
CA PRO A 35 -27.06 7.84 -2.53
C PRO A 35 -26.94 6.34 -2.27
N PRO A 36 -27.71 5.48 -2.96
CA PRO A 36 -27.47 4.05 -2.94
C PRO A 36 -26.00 3.77 -3.30
N TYR A 37 -25.31 3.01 -2.45
CA TYR A 37 -23.90 2.70 -2.59
C TYR A 37 -23.65 1.21 -2.39
N ALA A 38 -22.83 0.64 -3.23
CA ALA A 38 -22.29 -0.69 -3.06
C ALA A 38 -20.81 -0.72 -3.47
N ALA A 39 -19.98 -1.39 -2.69
CA ALA A 39 -18.59 -1.66 -3.02
C ALA A 39 -18.41 -3.15 -3.32
N SER A 40 -17.46 -3.45 -4.23
CA SER A 40 -17.03 -4.84 -4.37
C SER A 40 -16.36 -5.29 -3.06
N PRO A 41 -16.81 -6.40 -2.46
CA PRO A 41 -16.30 -6.81 -1.17
C PRO A 41 -14.82 -7.16 -1.26
N THR A 42 -14.02 -6.55 -0.41
CA THR A 42 -12.64 -6.95 -0.20
C THR A 42 -12.57 -7.78 1.09
N PRO A 43 -11.95 -8.97 1.08
CA PRO A 43 -11.82 -9.76 2.29
C PRO A 43 -11.13 -8.97 3.39
N VAL A 44 -11.81 -8.74 4.51
CA VAL A 44 -11.24 -8.09 5.68
C VAL A 44 -10.24 -9.05 6.30
N ARG A 45 -8.99 -8.63 6.36
CA ARG A 45 -7.93 -9.36 7.06
C ARG A 45 -7.79 -8.78 8.45
N GLY A 46 -8.33 -9.50 9.42
CA GLY A 46 -8.29 -9.08 10.81
C GLY A 46 -6.86 -8.92 11.29
N VAL A 47 -6.62 -7.87 12.05
CA VAL A 47 -5.41 -7.68 12.83
C VAL A 47 -5.84 -7.72 14.29
N ASP A 48 -5.19 -8.58 15.07
CA ASP A 48 -5.46 -8.64 16.50
C ASP A 48 -5.11 -7.30 17.18
N PRO A 49 -6.03 -6.71 17.97
CA PRO A 49 -5.79 -5.42 18.61
C PRO A 49 -4.59 -5.38 19.56
N VAL A 50 -4.27 -6.52 20.21
CA VAL A 50 -3.09 -6.62 21.10
C VAL A 50 -1.81 -6.58 20.27
N THR A 51 -1.78 -7.30 19.17
CA THR A 51 -0.68 -7.28 18.18
C THR A 51 -0.45 -5.87 17.66
N LEU A 52 -1.49 -5.18 17.21
CA LEU A 52 -1.38 -3.82 16.70
C LEU A 52 -0.84 -2.85 17.78
N ARG A 53 -1.38 -2.94 18.99
CA ARG A 53 -0.91 -2.11 20.13
C ARG A 53 0.56 -2.35 20.44
N SER A 54 0.99 -3.60 20.45
CA SER A 54 2.38 -3.98 20.73
C SER A 54 3.34 -3.44 19.69
N VAL A 55 3.00 -3.61 18.40
CA VAL A 55 3.81 -3.09 17.28
C VAL A 55 3.88 -1.56 17.30
N VAL A 56 2.74 -0.86 17.44
CA VAL A 56 2.72 0.60 17.52
C VAL A 56 3.46 1.11 18.75
N GLY A 57 3.34 0.39 19.87
CA GLY A 57 4.10 0.70 21.10
C GLY A 57 5.61 0.58 20.88
N ALA A 58 6.07 -0.49 20.24
CA ALA A 58 7.47 -0.72 19.92
C ALA A 58 8.03 0.37 18.97
N ILE A 59 7.27 0.73 17.93
CA ILE A 59 7.65 1.84 17.03
C ILE A 59 7.85 3.14 17.82
N ARG A 60 6.91 3.49 18.71
CA ARG A 60 6.98 4.74 19.50
C ARG A 60 8.15 4.77 20.49
N ARG A 61 8.54 3.62 21.01
CA ARG A 61 9.64 3.52 22.00
C ARG A 61 10.97 3.15 21.38
N SER A 62 11.01 2.92 20.05
CA SER A 62 12.20 2.44 19.34
C SER A 62 12.72 1.13 19.98
N GLU A 63 11.84 0.17 20.15
CA GLU A 63 12.14 -1.13 20.74
C GLU A 63 12.05 -2.24 19.70
N ALA A 64 12.83 -3.30 19.89
CA ALA A 64 12.61 -4.58 19.25
C ALA A 64 11.61 -5.42 20.08
N ILE A 65 10.81 -6.21 19.40
CA ILE A 65 9.86 -7.16 19.98
C ILE A 65 10.09 -8.57 19.45
N GLU A 66 9.83 -9.56 20.28
CA GLU A 66 9.88 -10.96 19.86
C GLU A 66 8.50 -11.42 19.38
N VAL A 67 8.42 -11.80 18.11
CA VAL A 67 7.17 -12.20 17.47
C VAL A 67 7.22 -13.64 16.98
N LYS A 68 6.16 -14.39 17.20
CA LYS A 68 5.93 -15.70 16.56
C LYS A 68 5.24 -15.46 15.24
N TYR A 69 5.98 -15.59 14.16
CA TYR A 69 5.54 -15.22 12.82
C TYR A 69 5.39 -16.41 11.89
N GLN A 70 4.26 -16.49 11.16
CA GLN A 70 4.05 -17.44 10.09
C GLN A 70 4.30 -16.80 8.73
N SER A 71 5.41 -17.16 8.10
CA SER A 71 5.65 -16.85 6.69
C SER A 71 5.01 -17.91 5.79
N LEU A 72 4.90 -17.63 4.49
CA LEU A 72 4.47 -18.65 3.53
C LEU A 72 5.63 -19.51 3.02
N SER A 73 6.86 -19.08 3.23
CA SER A 73 8.07 -19.81 2.84
C SER A 73 8.51 -20.86 3.88
N ASN A 74 7.96 -20.81 5.09
CA ASN A 74 8.24 -21.79 6.13
C ASN A 74 6.95 -22.52 6.53
N PRO A 75 6.99 -23.85 6.69
CA PRO A 75 5.80 -24.63 7.06
C PRO A 75 5.34 -24.32 8.50
N GLU A 76 6.26 -24.01 9.39
CA GLU A 76 6.00 -23.77 10.80
C GLU A 76 6.28 -22.32 11.20
N PRO A 77 5.48 -21.76 12.15
CA PRO A 77 5.73 -20.44 12.69
C PRO A 77 7.03 -20.42 13.50
N ARG A 78 7.79 -19.34 13.37
CA ARG A 78 9.07 -19.19 14.08
C ARG A 78 9.08 -17.93 14.93
N TRP A 79 9.71 -18.02 16.09
CA TRP A 79 10.05 -16.87 16.89
C TRP A 79 11.18 -16.07 16.24
N ARG A 80 11.04 -14.76 16.21
CA ARG A 80 12.06 -13.84 15.71
C ARG A 80 11.96 -12.49 16.37
N TRP A 81 13.10 -11.89 16.59
CA TRP A 81 13.17 -10.51 17.03
C TRP A 81 13.09 -9.58 15.82
N ILE A 82 12.21 -8.60 15.90
CA ILE A 82 12.05 -7.56 14.90
C ILE A 82 12.05 -6.19 15.58
N ALA A 83 12.69 -5.19 14.95
CA ALA A 83 12.63 -3.80 15.36
C ALA A 83 11.72 -3.03 14.38
N PRO A 84 10.40 -2.92 14.66
CA PRO A 84 9.48 -2.24 13.78
C PRO A 84 9.68 -0.73 13.87
N HIS A 85 9.63 -0.05 12.71
CA HIS A 85 9.78 1.41 12.67
C HIS A 85 8.66 2.12 11.90
N ALA A 86 7.85 1.39 11.13
CA ALA A 86 6.72 1.97 10.41
C ALA A 86 5.57 0.98 10.21
N ILE A 87 4.39 1.53 9.92
CA ILE A 87 3.22 0.78 9.47
C ILE A 87 2.98 1.12 8.00
N ALA A 88 2.71 0.11 7.19
CA ALA A 88 2.41 0.24 5.77
C ALA A 88 1.10 -0.45 5.41
N PHE A 89 0.42 0.06 4.38
CA PHE A 89 -0.77 -0.55 3.81
C PHE A 89 -0.57 -0.76 2.32
N ASP A 90 -0.70 -2.00 1.85
CA ASP A 90 -0.49 -2.36 0.44
C ASP A 90 -1.74 -2.23 -0.44
N GLY A 91 -2.84 -1.71 0.15
CA GLY A 91 -4.16 -1.64 -0.48
C GLY A 91 -5.10 -2.78 -0.06
N PHE A 92 -4.56 -3.85 0.56
CA PHE A 92 -5.32 -5.01 1.03
C PHE A 92 -4.91 -5.45 2.44
N ARG A 93 -3.67 -5.18 2.85
CA ARG A 93 -3.07 -5.75 4.06
C ARG A 93 -2.23 -4.71 4.77
N TRP A 94 -2.22 -4.82 6.10
CA TRP A 94 -1.37 -4.01 6.96
C TRP A 94 -0.08 -4.74 7.28
N HIS A 95 1.02 -4.03 7.17
CA HIS A 95 2.38 -4.49 7.41
C HIS A 95 3.05 -3.66 8.50
N ALA A 96 3.91 -4.28 9.28
CA ALA A 96 4.98 -3.58 10.00
C ALA A 96 6.25 -3.64 9.15
N ARG A 97 6.81 -2.49 8.79
CA ARG A 97 8.17 -2.40 8.27
C ARG A 97 9.13 -2.49 9.43
N ALA A 98 10.02 -3.46 9.41
CA ALA A 98 10.90 -3.77 10.54
C ALA A 98 12.25 -4.33 10.09
N TYR A 99 13.27 -4.09 10.88
CA TYR A 99 14.53 -4.81 10.79
C TYR A 99 14.37 -6.18 11.46
N CYS A 100 14.68 -7.25 10.74
CA CYS A 100 14.70 -8.60 11.27
C CYS A 100 16.08 -8.91 11.83
N LEU A 101 16.20 -9.07 13.14
CA LEU A 101 17.51 -9.28 13.77
C LEU A 101 18.16 -10.62 13.37
N SER A 102 17.34 -11.65 13.08
CA SER A 102 17.88 -12.95 12.64
C SER A 102 18.32 -13.00 11.19
N ASP A 103 17.71 -12.19 10.35
CA ASP A 103 18.00 -12.17 8.91
C ASP A 103 18.84 -10.96 8.52
N GLU A 104 19.09 -10.04 9.48
CA GLU A 104 19.90 -8.82 9.35
C GLU A 104 19.47 -7.92 8.19
N VAL A 105 18.14 -7.79 7.97
CA VAL A 105 17.58 -7.04 6.84
C VAL A 105 16.25 -6.38 7.21
N PHE A 106 15.98 -5.21 6.63
CA PHE A 106 14.66 -4.60 6.67
C PHE A 106 13.69 -5.33 5.75
N LYS A 107 12.51 -5.64 6.26
CA LYS A 107 11.44 -6.28 5.50
C LYS A 107 10.06 -6.02 6.09
N ASP A 108 9.05 -6.42 5.34
CA ASP A 108 7.65 -6.25 5.73
C ASP A 108 7.12 -7.49 6.44
N PHE A 109 6.49 -7.28 7.58
CA PHE A 109 5.80 -8.30 8.34
C PHE A 109 4.30 -8.03 8.34
N LEU A 110 3.50 -8.94 7.78
CA LEU A 110 2.04 -8.84 7.84
C LEU A 110 1.56 -8.92 9.29
N LEU A 111 0.84 -7.90 9.74
CA LEU A 111 0.30 -7.88 11.12
C LEU A 111 -0.61 -9.08 11.39
N SER A 112 -1.41 -9.49 10.42
CA SER A 112 -2.30 -10.66 10.51
C SER A 112 -1.60 -12.02 10.61
N ARG A 113 -0.27 -12.06 10.46
CA ARG A 113 0.55 -13.28 10.57
C ARG A 113 1.43 -13.31 11.81
N MET A 114 1.34 -12.29 12.65
CA MET A 114 1.95 -12.29 13.98
C MET A 114 1.01 -13.01 14.93
N ILE A 115 1.35 -14.25 15.27
CA ILE A 115 0.49 -15.16 16.06
C ILE A 115 0.56 -14.80 17.54
N GLU A 116 1.75 -14.43 18.00
CA GLU A 116 2.05 -14.14 19.40
C GLU A 116 3.18 -13.13 19.48
N ILE A 117 3.12 -12.24 20.44
CA ILE A 117 4.20 -11.28 20.74
C ILE A 117 4.56 -11.43 22.21
N ARG A 118 5.86 -11.53 22.49
CA ARG A 118 6.38 -11.57 23.84
C ARG A 118 7.68 -10.79 23.94
N GLY A 119 7.85 -10.16 25.09
CA GLY A 119 9.06 -9.40 25.36
C GLY A 119 9.25 -8.17 24.47
N SER A 120 9.97 -7.21 24.99
CA SER A 120 10.53 -6.09 24.24
C SER A 120 11.92 -5.78 24.80
N THR A 121 12.77 -5.19 23.97
CA THR A 121 14.12 -4.78 24.37
C THR A 121 14.53 -3.54 23.60
N GLU A 122 15.44 -2.79 24.16
CA GLU A 122 16.08 -1.69 23.45
C GLU A 122 16.75 -2.22 22.18
N THR A 123 16.77 -1.41 21.13
CA THR A 123 17.43 -1.74 19.87
C THR A 123 18.30 -0.58 19.40
N ALA A 124 19.45 -0.93 18.79
CA ALA A 124 20.32 0.04 18.13
C ALA A 124 19.93 0.28 16.66
N VAL A 125 18.89 -0.37 16.17
CA VAL A 125 18.43 -0.22 14.78
C VAL A 125 17.89 1.18 14.54
N VAL A 126 18.41 1.85 13.53
CA VAL A 126 18.06 3.23 13.18
C VAL A 126 17.15 3.21 11.93
N PRO A 127 15.93 3.77 11.99
CA PRO A 127 15.00 3.78 10.84
C PRO A 127 15.57 4.43 9.57
N SER A 128 16.50 5.37 9.70
CA SER A 128 17.17 6.00 8.55
C SER A 128 18.08 5.05 7.76
N GLU A 129 18.44 3.91 8.31
CA GLU A 129 19.23 2.88 7.63
C GLU A 129 18.39 2.01 6.69
N ASP A 130 17.05 2.09 6.78
CA ASP A 130 16.16 1.44 5.82
C ASP A 130 16.12 2.22 4.51
N ALA A 131 17.07 1.93 3.62
CA ALA A 131 17.21 2.61 2.34
C ALA A 131 15.92 2.48 1.49
N GLU A 132 15.31 1.30 1.44
CA GLU A 132 14.08 1.09 0.65
C GLU A 132 12.88 1.87 1.20
N TRP A 133 12.78 2.04 2.52
CA TRP A 133 11.72 2.84 3.12
C TRP A 133 11.95 4.34 2.93
N ASN A 134 13.20 4.78 2.96
CA ASN A 134 13.54 6.20 2.87
C ASN A 134 13.71 6.69 1.43
N ASP A 135 13.74 5.79 0.45
CA ASP A 135 13.79 6.12 -0.97
C ASP A 135 12.41 6.07 -1.61
N ASP A 136 12.12 7.07 -2.43
CA ASP A 136 10.91 7.16 -3.24
C ASP A 136 11.24 6.94 -4.71
N VAL A 137 10.46 6.11 -5.36
CA VAL A 137 10.54 5.89 -6.81
C VAL A 137 9.28 6.41 -7.49
N VAL A 138 9.41 6.74 -8.76
CA VAL A 138 8.29 7.21 -9.57
C VAL A 138 7.93 6.15 -10.60
N LEU A 139 6.69 5.66 -10.55
CA LEU A 139 6.11 4.84 -11.59
C LEU A 139 5.55 5.77 -12.67
N GLU A 140 6.10 5.71 -13.88
CA GLU A 140 5.53 6.37 -15.05
C GLU A 140 4.61 5.38 -15.76
N ILE A 141 3.31 5.68 -15.78
CA ILE A 141 2.31 4.86 -16.45
C ILE A 141 1.75 5.58 -17.67
N GLY A 142 1.41 4.81 -18.68
CA GLY A 142 0.72 5.28 -19.89
C GLY A 142 -0.34 4.30 -20.36
N PRO A 143 -1.19 4.67 -21.33
CA PRO A 143 -2.15 3.75 -21.94
C PRO A 143 -1.43 2.59 -22.63
N HIS A 144 -2.07 1.42 -22.63
CA HIS A 144 -1.53 0.25 -23.35
C HIS A 144 -1.34 0.56 -24.84
N PRO A 145 -0.18 0.22 -25.45
CA PRO A 145 0.15 0.61 -26.82
C PRO A 145 -0.80 0.03 -27.88
N ASP A 146 -1.43 -1.12 -27.61
CA ASP A 146 -2.35 -1.78 -28.53
C ASP A 146 -3.81 -1.26 -28.42
N LEU A 147 -4.06 -0.27 -27.58
CA LEU A 147 -5.34 0.45 -27.56
C LEU A 147 -5.45 1.38 -28.79
N SER A 148 -6.66 1.49 -29.34
CA SER A 148 -6.92 2.50 -30.37
C SER A 148 -6.71 3.92 -29.83
N PRO A 149 -6.45 4.90 -30.69
CA PRO A 149 -6.25 6.29 -30.24
C PRO A 149 -7.41 6.85 -29.40
N THR A 150 -8.63 6.43 -29.68
CA THR A 150 -9.82 6.84 -28.92
C THR A 150 -9.86 6.19 -27.54
N GLN A 151 -9.55 4.90 -27.44
CA GLN A 151 -9.46 4.19 -26.17
C GLN A 151 -8.33 4.74 -25.30
N ALA A 152 -7.15 4.98 -25.88
CA ALA A 152 -6.03 5.57 -25.18
C ALA A 152 -6.36 6.96 -24.57
N LYS A 153 -7.15 7.78 -25.28
CA LYS A 153 -7.63 9.08 -24.74
C LYS A 153 -8.55 8.89 -23.53
N VAL A 154 -9.44 7.90 -23.55
CA VAL A 154 -10.33 7.62 -22.41
C VAL A 154 -9.51 7.17 -21.21
N ILE A 155 -8.55 6.26 -21.40
CA ILE A 155 -7.65 5.80 -20.33
C ILE A 155 -6.81 6.98 -19.78
N ALA A 156 -6.33 7.86 -20.64
CA ALA A 156 -5.61 9.06 -20.20
C ALA A 156 -6.47 9.97 -19.31
N LEU A 157 -7.76 10.11 -19.59
CA LEU A 157 -8.70 10.84 -18.75
C LEU A 157 -8.95 10.14 -17.41
N ASP A 158 -9.17 8.82 -17.41
CA ASP A 158 -9.45 8.03 -16.21
C ASP A 158 -8.31 8.12 -15.18
N TYR A 159 -7.07 8.15 -15.66
CA TYR A 159 -5.88 8.23 -14.80
C TYR A 159 -5.32 9.65 -14.66
N GLY A 160 -6.01 10.68 -15.16
CA GLY A 160 -5.55 12.07 -15.08
C GLY A 160 -4.18 12.29 -15.73
N MET A 161 -3.92 11.61 -16.86
CA MET A 161 -2.63 11.69 -17.54
C MET A 161 -2.45 13.03 -18.25
N ASP A 162 -1.28 13.61 -18.12
CA ASP A 162 -0.83 14.74 -18.92
C ASP A 162 0.14 14.25 -20.01
N GLY A 163 -0.09 14.68 -21.26
CA GLY A 163 0.72 14.21 -22.40
C GLY A 163 0.73 12.69 -22.58
N GLY A 164 -0.33 11.99 -22.13
CA GLY A 164 -0.43 10.52 -22.20
C GLY A 164 0.36 9.76 -21.12
N LYS A 165 0.78 10.44 -20.05
CA LYS A 165 1.53 9.87 -18.94
C LYS A 165 0.97 10.33 -17.60
N ALA A 166 1.03 9.44 -16.59
CA ALA A 166 0.86 9.81 -15.19
C ALA A 166 2.04 9.31 -14.36
N ALA A 167 2.43 10.09 -13.36
CA ALA A 167 3.51 9.77 -12.45
C ALA A 167 2.95 9.44 -11.07
N ILE A 168 3.27 8.25 -10.56
CA ILE A 168 2.83 7.78 -9.24
C ILE A 168 4.07 7.63 -8.36
N LYS A 169 4.19 8.49 -7.36
CA LYS A 169 5.26 8.41 -6.38
C LYS A 169 4.95 7.32 -5.35
N VAL A 170 5.89 6.42 -5.12
CA VAL A 170 5.75 5.32 -4.16
C VAL A 170 7.08 5.08 -3.44
N ARG A 171 7.03 4.72 -2.15
CA ARG A 171 8.24 4.24 -1.45
C ARG A 171 8.78 2.97 -2.11
N ARG A 172 10.08 2.86 -2.26
CA ARG A 172 10.72 1.68 -2.84
C ARG A 172 10.29 0.38 -2.13
N ALA A 173 10.22 0.40 -0.82
CA ALA A 173 9.73 -0.74 -0.03
C ALA A 173 8.31 -1.21 -0.42
N LEU A 174 7.48 -0.34 -0.99
CA LEU A 174 6.12 -0.66 -1.41
C LEU A 174 5.97 -0.85 -2.92
N LEU A 175 7.06 -0.75 -3.69
CA LEU A 175 7.06 -0.85 -5.15
C LEU A 175 6.41 -2.16 -5.64
N TYR A 176 6.83 -3.28 -5.09
CA TYR A 176 6.28 -4.59 -5.43
C TYR A 176 4.75 -4.66 -5.28
N TYR A 177 4.23 -4.12 -4.18
CA TYR A 177 2.79 -4.11 -3.93
C TYR A 177 2.04 -3.15 -4.86
N ALA A 178 2.64 -1.99 -5.15
CA ALA A 178 2.07 -1.01 -6.08
C ALA A 178 1.95 -1.59 -7.49
N LEU A 179 3.00 -2.23 -7.99
CA LEU A 179 2.99 -2.89 -9.30
C LEU A 179 1.92 -3.97 -9.37
N ARG A 180 1.82 -4.84 -8.37
CA ARG A 180 0.79 -5.88 -8.32
C ARG A 180 -0.62 -5.33 -8.26
N ARG A 181 -0.83 -4.28 -7.48
CA ARG A 181 -2.15 -3.65 -7.34
C ARG A 181 -2.63 -3.03 -8.66
N LEU A 182 -1.70 -2.49 -9.43
CA LEU A 182 -1.97 -1.88 -10.74
C LEU A 182 -1.96 -2.90 -11.88
N GLY A 183 -1.63 -4.18 -11.61
CA GLY A 183 -1.48 -5.21 -12.63
C GLY A 183 -0.26 -5.00 -13.53
N LEU A 184 0.75 -4.28 -13.04
CA LEU A 184 1.98 -3.93 -13.76
C LEU A 184 3.16 -4.87 -13.44
N ASP A 185 2.92 -5.92 -12.65
CA ASP A 185 3.90 -6.95 -12.28
C ASP A 185 4.06 -8.05 -13.34
N THR A 186 3.35 -7.96 -14.45
CA THR A 186 3.41 -8.87 -15.60
C THR A 186 3.81 -8.12 -16.87
N ASP A 187 4.22 -8.88 -17.90
CA ASP A 187 4.50 -8.31 -19.21
C ASP A 187 3.25 -7.67 -19.82
N PRO A 188 3.39 -6.55 -20.55
CA PRO A 188 2.26 -5.88 -21.20
C PRO A 188 1.44 -6.80 -22.11
N GLY A 189 2.08 -7.75 -22.78
CA GLY A 189 1.40 -8.72 -23.64
C GLY A 189 0.74 -9.90 -22.93
N ALA A 190 0.81 -9.97 -21.58
CA ALA A 190 0.24 -11.09 -20.82
C ALA A 190 -1.29 -11.07 -20.74
N ARG A 191 -1.91 -9.93 -21.00
CA ARG A 191 -3.36 -9.73 -20.97
C ARG A 191 -3.81 -8.90 -22.19
N PRO A 192 -5.08 -9.05 -22.64
CA PRO A 192 -5.64 -8.16 -23.66
C PRO A 192 -5.58 -6.69 -23.21
N PRO A 193 -5.38 -5.72 -24.13
CA PRO A 193 -5.26 -4.31 -23.80
C PRO A 193 -6.51 -3.71 -23.11
N GLN A 194 -7.68 -4.32 -23.28
CA GLN A 194 -8.91 -3.94 -22.58
C GLN A 194 -8.89 -4.32 -21.12
N ASP A 195 -8.15 -5.38 -20.75
CA ASP A 195 -7.99 -5.85 -19.37
C ASP A 195 -6.75 -5.24 -18.70
N GLN A 196 -5.68 -5.03 -19.48
CA GLN A 196 -4.44 -4.35 -19.07
C GLN A 196 -4.41 -2.94 -19.67
N GLN A 197 -5.24 -2.04 -19.18
CA GLN A 197 -5.46 -0.72 -19.77
C GLN A 197 -4.25 0.20 -19.74
N ILE A 198 -3.32 -0.02 -18.79
CA ILE A 198 -2.12 0.77 -18.59
C ILE A 198 -0.85 -0.09 -18.62
N VAL A 199 0.25 0.53 -18.99
CA VAL A 199 1.59 -0.08 -18.96
C VAL A 199 2.57 0.79 -18.18
N LEU A 200 3.60 0.15 -17.66
CA LEU A 200 4.73 0.82 -17.01
C LEU A 200 5.73 1.27 -18.07
N LEU A 201 5.95 2.59 -18.17
CA LEU A 201 6.79 3.18 -19.21
C LEU A 201 8.28 3.17 -18.85
N ASN A 202 8.62 3.12 -17.56
CA ASN A 202 10.00 3.21 -17.07
C ASN A 202 10.47 1.93 -16.35
N ARG A 203 10.00 0.75 -16.78
CA ARG A 203 10.34 -0.55 -16.19
C ARG A 203 11.85 -0.77 -16.04
N GLU A 204 12.59 -0.57 -17.12
CA GLU A 204 14.05 -0.78 -17.15
C GLU A 204 14.79 0.07 -16.10
N THR A 205 14.36 1.33 -15.92
CA THR A 205 14.96 2.22 -14.94
C THR A 205 14.70 1.74 -13.51
N LEU A 206 13.49 1.24 -13.24
CA LEU A 206 13.13 0.74 -11.91
C LEU A 206 13.86 -0.57 -11.58
N GLU A 207 14.04 -1.46 -12.56
CA GLU A 207 14.78 -2.71 -12.41
C GLU A 207 16.28 -2.47 -12.23
N ALA A 208 16.86 -1.50 -12.96
CA ALA A 208 18.27 -1.15 -12.84
C ALA A 208 18.63 -0.52 -11.48
N THR A 209 17.67 0.03 -10.78
CA THR A 209 17.82 0.64 -9.44
C THR A 209 17.41 -0.29 -8.30
N ALA A 210 17.03 -1.54 -8.60
CA ALA A 210 16.78 -2.55 -7.57
C ALA A 210 18.11 -2.91 -6.87
N PRO A 211 18.12 -3.04 -5.53
CA PRO A 211 19.32 -3.41 -4.77
C PRO A 211 19.77 -4.85 -5.03
#